data_fd490817906e4f84899caf4bd9adebea
#
_entry.id   fd490817906e4f84899caf4bd9adebea
#
_cell.length_a   1.000
_cell.length_b   1.000
_cell.length_c   1.000
_cell.angle_alpha   90.00
_cell.angle_beta   90.00
_cell.angle_gamma   90.00
#
_symmetry.space_group_name_H-M   'P 1'
#
loop_
_entity.id
_entity.type
_entity.pdbx_description
1 polymer ?
#
loop_
_entity_poly.entity_id
_entity_poly.type
_entity_poly.pdbx_seq_one_letter_code
_entity_poly.pdbx_strand_id
1 'polypeptide(L)' 'MIPVYKPFLNEEILKYAHDALDSGWISSTGKYKQLTSELLCEKIGTKYSYLTCNGTVSCHLMSKVLRKFYPDKNKIIVP' A
#
# COMPACT_ATOMS: atom_id res chain seq x y z
N MET A 1 20.16 5.53 23.17
CA MET A 1 19.72 4.23 22.63
C MET A 1 19.36 4.40 21.16
N ILE A 2 19.87 3.56 20.30
CA ILE A 2 19.49 3.52 18.89
C ILE A 2 18.28 2.60 18.77
N PRO A 3 17.08 3.09 18.38
CA PRO A 3 15.92 2.23 18.24
C PRO A 3 16.10 1.26 17.05
N VAL A 4 15.70 0.01 17.23
CA VAL A 4 15.72 -1.00 16.15
C VAL A 4 14.76 -0.62 15.03
N TYR A 5 13.65 0.05 15.38
CA TYR A 5 12.63 0.50 14.46
C TYR A 5 12.10 1.87 14.87
N LYS A 6 12.19 2.83 13.97
CA LYS A 6 11.60 4.15 14.12
C LYS A 6 11.07 4.62 12.77
N PRO A 7 9.78 4.97 12.66
CA PRO A 7 9.25 5.57 11.43
C PRO A 7 9.98 6.86 11.07
N PHE A 8 10.31 7.01 9.80
CA PHE A 8 10.82 8.28 9.29
C PHE A 8 9.64 9.23 9.04
N LEU A 9 9.65 10.34 9.74
CA LEU A 9 8.65 11.41 9.58
C LEU A 9 9.38 12.72 9.30
N ASN A 10 9.01 13.38 8.23
CA ASN A 10 9.49 14.71 7.88
C ASN A 10 8.32 15.70 7.77
N GLU A 11 8.62 16.96 7.55
CA GLU A 11 7.61 18.02 7.46
C GLU A 11 6.60 17.79 6.32
N GLU A 12 7.06 17.27 5.21
CA GLU A 12 6.20 16.96 4.07
C GLU A 12 5.19 15.85 4.40
N ILE A 13 5.63 14.78 5.04
CA ILE A 13 4.75 13.69 5.49
C ILE A 13 3.71 14.21 6.47
N LEU A 14 4.14 15.03 7.43
CA LEU A 14 3.24 15.65 8.42
C LEU A 14 2.22 16.56 7.75
N LYS A 15 2.62 17.35 6.75
CA LYS A 15 1.72 18.20 5.98
C LYS A 15 0.61 17.41 5.30
N TYR A 16 0.93 16.31 4.63
CA TYR A 16 -0.08 15.46 4.01
C TYR A 16 -1.02 14.80 5.04
N ALA A 17 -0.47 14.35 6.17
CA ALA A 17 -1.27 13.79 7.25
C ALA A 17 -2.25 14.82 7.84
N HIS A 18 -1.79 16.04 8.10
CA HIS A 18 -2.64 17.13 8.57
C HIS A 18 -3.72 17.50 7.55
N ASP A 19 -3.39 17.60 6.27
CA ASP A 19 -4.35 17.90 5.22
C ASP A 19 -5.44 16.81 5.12
N ALA A 20 -5.06 15.54 5.27
CA ALA A 20 -6.03 14.45 5.30
C ALA A 20 -6.98 14.55 6.50
N LEU A 21 -6.45 14.84 7.69
CA LEU A 21 -7.24 15.03 8.91
C LEU A 21 -8.19 16.24 8.79
N ASP A 22 -7.68 17.36 8.33
CA ASP A 22 -8.47 18.60 8.17
C ASP A 22 -9.60 18.43 7.14
N SER A 23 -9.38 17.61 6.12
CA SER A 23 -10.43 17.29 5.14
C SER A 23 -11.56 16.42 5.70
N GLY A 24 -11.35 15.76 6.82
CA GLY A 24 -12.27 14.78 7.41
C GLY A 24 -12.34 13.43 6.67
N TRP A 25 -11.65 13.27 5.53
CA TRP A 25 -11.61 12.04 4.74
C TRP A 25 -10.42 11.19 5.11
N ILE A 26 -10.52 10.49 6.23
CA ILE A 26 -9.50 9.57 6.76
C ILE A 26 -9.85 8.09 6.60
N SER A 27 -10.90 7.79 5.83
CA SER A 27 -11.35 6.42 5.55
C SER A 27 -10.76 5.88 4.23
N SER A 28 -11.25 4.72 3.80
CA SER A 28 -10.88 4.10 2.52
C SER A 28 -11.29 4.91 1.28
N THR A 29 -12.07 5.97 1.45
CA THR A 29 -12.41 6.94 0.42
C THR A 29 -11.73 8.26 0.72
N GLY A 30 -11.17 8.90 -0.29
CA GLY A 30 -10.49 10.19 -0.14
C GLY A 30 -9.46 10.40 -1.23
N LYS A 31 -9.04 11.66 -1.42
CA LYS A 31 -8.12 12.05 -2.49
C LYS A 31 -6.76 11.35 -2.42
N TYR A 32 -6.26 11.09 -1.22
CA TYR A 32 -4.93 10.49 -1.06
C TYR A 32 -4.87 9.01 -1.44
N LYS A 33 -5.97 8.28 -1.32
CA LYS A 33 -6.04 6.90 -1.83
C LYS A 33 -5.81 6.87 -3.35
N GLN A 34 -6.52 7.73 -4.07
CA GLN A 34 -6.39 7.80 -5.53
C GLN A 34 -5.00 8.31 -5.94
N LEU A 35 -4.54 9.43 -5.38
CA LEU A 35 -3.22 9.98 -5.66
C LEU A 35 -2.09 8.98 -5.40
N THR A 36 -2.17 8.23 -4.29
CA THR A 36 -1.18 7.19 -3.96
C THR A 36 -1.19 6.07 -4.99
N SER A 37 -2.38 5.62 -5.40
CA SER A 37 -2.52 4.57 -6.41
C SER A 37 -1.92 5.00 -7.76
N GLU A 38 -2.22 6.21 -8.20
CA GLU A 38 -1.71 6.78 -9.45
C GLU A 38 -0.18 6.93 -9.41
N LEU A 39 0.35 7.47 -8.32
CA LEU A 39 1.79 7.65 -8.14
C LEU A 39 2.54 6.30 -8.09
N LEU A 40 1.98 5.28 -7.47
CA LEU A 40 2.54 3.94 -7.46
C LEU A 40 2.58 3.35 -8.87
N CYS A 41 1.51 3.49 -9.65
CA CYS A 41 1.48 3.06 -11.04
C CYS A 41 2.59 3.72 -11.86
N GLU A 42 2.76 5.03 -11.72
CA GLU A 42 3.81 5.79 -12.39
C GLU A 42 5.22 5.34 -11.98
N LYS A 43 5.48 5.25 -10.65
CA LYS A 43 6.80 4.92 -10.11
C LYS A 43 7.23 3.48 -10.40
N ILE A 44 6.30 2.53 -10.37
CA ILE A 44 6.57 1.11 -10.58
C ILE A 44 6.45 0.71 -12.06
N GLY A 45 5.78 1.52 -12.87
CA GLY A 45 5.53 1.23 -14.28
C GLY A 45 4.43 0.18 -14.49
N THR A 46 3.47 0.10 -13.57
CA THR A 46 2.32 -0.81 -13.67
C THR A 46 1.08 -0.08 -14.17
N LYS A 47 0.18 -0.80 -14.82
CA LYS A 47 -1.08 -0.23 -15.30
C LYS A 47 -2.10 -0.01 -14.18
N TYR A 48 -2.06 -0.86 -13.16
CA TYR A 48 -2.99 -0.83 -12.03
C TYR A 48 -2.25 -0.98 -10.72
N SER A 49 -2.80 -0.37 -9.68
CA SER A 49 -2.40 -0.61 -8.30
C SER A 49 -3.63 -0.73 -7.41
N TYR A 50 -3.54 -1.51 -6.37
CA TYR A 50 -4.59 -1.71 -5.38
C TYR A 50 -4.03 -1.56 -3.98
N LEU A 51 -4.58 -0.62 -3.22
CA LEU A 51 -4.15 -0.36 -1.85
C LEU A 51 -4.91 -1.25 -0.87
N THR A 52 -4.18 -1.82 0.06
CA THR A 52 -4.72 -2.65 1.15
C THR A 52 -4.39 -2.02 2.50
N CYS A 53 -5.04 -2.47 3.56
CA CYS A 53 -4.83 -1.91 4.90
C CYS A 53 -3.47 -2.27 5.51
N ASN A 54 -2.83 -3.33 5.06
CA ASN A 54 -1.48 -3.74 5.47
C ASN A 54 -0.86 -4.76 4.51
N GLY A 55 0.44 -5.05 4.69
CA GLY A 55 1.18 -5.98 3.84
C GLY A 55 0.69 -7.43 3.93
N THR A 56 0.23 -7.89 5.09
CA THR A 56 -0.30 -9.25 5.27
C THR A 56 -1.54 -9.47 4.41
N VAL A 57 -2.44 -8.51 4.38
CA VAL A 57 -3.64 -8.55 3.51
C VAL A 57 -3.25 -8.50 2.04
N SER A 58 -2.23 -7.71 1.68
CA SER A 58 -1.70 -7.67 0.31
C SER A 58 -1.17 -9.05 -0.12
N CYS A 59 -0.39 -9.71 0.71
CA CYS A 59 0.13 -11.06 0.43
C CYS A 59 -0.99 -12.08 0.31
N HIS A 60 -2.01 -12.00 1.15
CA HIS A 60 -3.18 -12.89 1.08
C HIS A 60 -3.95 -12.69 -0.23
N LEU A 61 -4.21 -11.44 -0.60
CA LEU A 61 -4.90 -11.12 -1.86
C LEU A 61 -4.11 -11.63 -3.07
N MET A 62 -2.81 -11.35 -3.11
CA MET A 62 -1.90 -11.83 -4.16
C MET A 62 -1.92 -13.35 -4.28
N SER A 63 -1.85 -14.06 -3.16
CA SER A 63 -1.88 -15.53 -3.14
C SER A 63 -3.20 -16.08 -3.70
N LYS A 64 -4.32 -15.45 -3.38
CA LYS A 64 -5.63 -15.83 -3.94
C LYS A 64 -5.71 -15.59 -5.45
N VAL A 65 -5.21 -14.46 -5.92
CA VAL A 65 -5.16 -14.14 -7.36
C VAL A 65 -4.29 -15.14 -8.11
N LEU A 66 -3.09 -15.40 -7.60
CA LEU A 66 -2.17 -16.38 -8.20
C LEU A 66 -2.79 -17.78 -8.27
N ARG A 67 -3.44 -18.23 -7.21
CA ARG A 67 -4.13 -19.53 -7.19
C ARG A 67 -5.28 -19.61 -8.20
N LYS A 68 -5.97 -18.50 -8.44
CA LYS A 68 -7.05 -18.44 -9.45
C LYS A 68 -6.51 -18.59 -10.86
N PHE A 69 -5.39 -17.94 -11.20
CA PHE A 69 -4.81 -17.97 -12.54
C PHE A 69 -3.86 -19.14 -12.78
N TYR A 70 -3.26 -19.69 -11.72
CA TYR A 70 -2.30 -20.79 -11.78
C TYR A 70 -2.64 -21.89 -10.76
N PRO A 71 -3.79 -22.59 -10.94
CA PRO A 71 -4.27 -23.56 -9.95
C PRO A 71 -3.34 -24.75 -9.74
N ASP A 72 -2.51 -25.08 -10.73
CA ASP A 72 -1.55 -26.19 -10.66
C ASP A 72 -0.27 -25.86 -9.89
N LYS A 73 -0.02 -24.56 -9.60
CA LYS A 73 1.15 -24.10 -8.85
C LYS A 73 0.80 -24.04 -7.37
N ASN A 74 1.45 -24.89 -6.57
CA ASN A 74 1.17 -25.04 -5.14
C ASN A 74 2.34 -24.68 -4.23
N LYS A 75 3.43 -24.13 -4.80
CA LYS A 75 4.63 -23.73 -4.05
C LYS A 75 4.96 -22.28 -4.33
N ILE A 76 5.32 -21.54 -3.28
CA ILE A 76 5.80 -20.17 -3.34
C ILE A 76 7.18 -20.12 -2.66
N ILE A 77 8.15 -19.50 -3.33
CA ILE A 77 9.46 -19.25 -2.75
C ILE A 77 9.41 -17.87 -2.09
N VAL A 78 9.76 -17.81 -0.84
CA VAL A 78 9.81 -16.57 -0.05
C VAL A 78 11.21 -16.39 0.53
N PRO A 79 11.67 -15.13 0.76
CA PRO A 79 12.95 -14.87 1.42
C PRO A 79 12.96 -15.33 2.87
#